data_13adc244d0ef5ab714071e7bf2fe1dc7
#
_entry.id   13adc244d0ef5ab714071e7bf2fe1dc7
#
_cell.length_a   1.000
_cell.length_b   1.000
_cell.length_c   1.000
_cell.angle_alpha   90.00
_cell.angle_beta   90.00
_cell.angle_gamma   90.00
#
_symmetry.space_group_name_H-M   'P 1'
#
loop_
_entity.id
_entity.type
_entity.pdbx_description
1 polymer ?
#
loop_
_entity_poly.entity_id
_entity_poly.type
_entity_poly.pdbx_seq_one_letter_code
_entity_poly.pdbx_strand_id
1 'polypeptide(L)'
;MHPEVLQEYKLGDMVARYLINRDSMQVGFQLLPENVSQENIVTDNCFMESLIQYKLTGDIYNEAYAGGCSMRNGESVRKLKFSEQTDEFVGEQLQVNTIMMDEDGHRLIHHLVWLKNMPYVRISCTFENQSKTNCCLEMFESFSLGGLSPYMQGDGNGTLWLHRVRSVWSQEGRHEAIPVEDLQLEPAWDPHAVRCERFGQAGSMPVNRFFPFAAIEDRKNHVFWGAQIAHPASWQMEVYRKDNGLALSGGLADRELGHWMKNVEPGKNFTTPEAIVSTAHTDSFDIFTGRPVSYTHLRAHETRSN
;
A
#
# COMPACT_ATOMS: atom_id res chain seq x y z
N MET A 1 21.72 -3.51 8.16
CA MET A 1 21.87 -2.03 8.18
C MET A 1 20.48 -1.43 8.23
N HIS A 2 20.28 -0.31 8.96
CA HIS A 2 18.97 0.37 8.97
C HIS A 2 18.73 1.01 7.60
N PRO A 3 17.46 1.08 7.13
CA PRO A 3 17.16 1.78 5.90
C PRO A 3 17.45 3.28 6.06
N GLU A 4 17.91 3.90 4.99
CA GLU A 4 18.15 5.34 4.92
C GLU A 4 17.15 6.03 4.00
N VAL A 5 16.99 7.33 4.13
CA VAL A 5 16.11 8.11 3.25
C VAL A 5 16.76 8.22 1.88
N LEU A 6 16.08 7.69 0.86
CA LEU A 6 16.45 7.84 -0.55
C LEU A 6 16.04 9.22 -1.06
N GLN A 7 14.78 9.60 -0.84
CA GLN A 7 14.20 10.86 -1.30
C GLN A 7 12.94 11.22 -0.50
N GLU A 8 12.69 12.51 -0.33
CA GLU A 8 11.46 13.04 0.29
C GLU A 8 10.81 14.09 -0.61
N TYR A 9 9.47 14.07 -0.62
CA TYR A 9 8.64 15.06 -1.32
C TYR A 9 7.61 15.65 -0.36
N LYS A 10 7.60 16.97 -0.25
CA LYS A 10 6.57 17.70 0.50
C LYS A 10 5.33 17.88 -0.38
N LEU A 11 4.20 17.32 0.04
CA LEU A 11 2.96 17.22 -0.72
C LEU A 11 1.79 17.85 0.06
N GLY A 12 1.79 19.17 0.16
CA GLY A 12 0.85 19.90 0.99
C GLY A 12 1.12 19.67 2.47
N ASP A 13 0.19 19.04 3.18
CA ASP A 13 0.30 18.67 4.60
C ASP A 13 0.81 17.22 4.81
N MET A 14 1.33 16.60 3.75
CA MET A 14 1.91 15.26 3.75
C MET A 14 3.37 15.30 3.30
N VAL A 15 4.13 14.30 3.72
CA VAL A 15 5.49 14.02 3.25
C VAL A 15 5.54 12.60 2.71
N ALA A 16 5.85 12.46 1.44
CA ALA A 16 6.14 11.17 0.82
C ALA A 16 7.63 10.87 0.99
N ARG A 17 7.95 9.78 1.69
CA ARG A 17 9.32 9.38 2.00
C ARG A 17 9.62 8.03 1.38
N TYR A 18 10.65 7.98 0.54
CA TYR A 18 11.21 6.74 0.03
C TYR A 18 12.43 6.35 0.87
N LEU A 19 12.45 5.11 1.33
CA LEU A 19 13.53 4.52 2.09
C LEU A 19 14.28 3.49 1.25
N ILE A 20 15.58 3.37 1.42
CA ILE A 20 16.39 2.38 0.74
C ILE A 20 17.25 1.60 1.73
N ASN A 21 17.30 0.28 1.57
CA ASN A 21 18.32 -0.55 2.19
C ASN A 21 19.45 -0.74 1.18
N ARG A 22 20.63 -0.16 1.46
CA ARG A 22 21.78 -0.17 0.54
C ARG A 22 22.39 -1.56 0.35
N ASP A 23 22.22 -2.46 1.29
CA ASP A 23 22.77 -3.81 1.19
C ASP A 23 21.94 -4.66 0.20
N SER A 24 20.62 -4.60 0.30
CA SER A 24 19.70 -5.35 -0.56
C SER A 24 19.24 -4.57 -1.79
N MET A 25 19.47 -3.25 -1.83
CA MET A 25 18.93 -2.33 -2.84
C MET A 25 17.39 -2.34 -2.93
N GLN A 26 16.72 -2.74 -1.86
CA GLN A 26 15.27 -2.67 -1.77
C GLN A 26 14.82 -1.28 -1.34
N VAL A 27 13.67 -0.85 -1.84
CA VAL A 27 13.04 0.44 -1.53
C VAL A 27 11.71 0.19 -0.85
N GLY A 28 11.41 1.03 0.14
CA GLY A 28 10.11 1.11 0.80
C GLY A 28 9.52 2.52 0.69
N PHE A 29 8.24 2.64 1.03
CA PHE A 29 7.50 3.88 0.97
C PHE A 29 6.74 4.15 2.26
N GLN A 30 6.86 5.39 2.75
CA GLN A 30 6.09 5.93 3.87
C GLN A 30 5.38 7.21 3.42
N LEU A 31 4.17 7.40 3.89
CA LEU A 31 3.45 8.67 3.76
C LEU A 31 3.20 9.21 5.17
N LEU A 32 3.72 10.37 5.50
CA LEU A 32 3.70 10.93 6.85
C LEU A 32 2.94 12.27 6.86
N PRO A 33 2.19 12.60 7.91
CA PRO A 33 1.66 13.94 8.08
C PRO A 33 2.80 14.92 8.41
N GLU A 34 2.84 16.07 7.74
CA GLU A 34 3.92 17.05 7.87
C GLU A 34 4.00 17.66 9.28
N ASN A 35 2.86 17.84 9.92
CA ASN A 35 2.75 18.50 11.21
C ASN A 35 3.09 17.61 12.42
N VAL A 36 3.38 16.34 12.21
CA VAL A 36 3.91 15.46 13.27
C VAL A 36 5.43 15.52 13.21
N SER A 37 6.04 15.91 14.34
CA SER A 37 7.49 16.09 14.41
C SER A 37 8.24 14.82 13.98
N GLN A 38 9.20 14.99 13.09
CA GLN A 38 10.10 13.91 12.68
C GLN A 38 11.00 13.43 13.83
N GLU A 39 11.20 14.26 14.86
CA GLU A 39 11.94 13.89 16.07
C GLU A 39 11.21 12.80 16.88
N ASN A 40 9.91 12.63 16.66
CA ASN A 40 9.11 11.58 17.29
C ASN A 40 9.24 10.23 16.57
N ILE A 41 9.92 10.16 15.42
CA ILE A 41 10.14 8.91 14.72
C ILE A 41 11.10 8.02 15.52
N VAL A 42 10.62 6.85 15.89
CA VAL A 42 11.41 5.83 16.60
C VAL A 42 12.20 5.03 15.55
N THR A 43 13.49 5.31 15.43
CA THR A 43 14.35 4.70 14.40
C THR A 43 14.48 3.18 14.54
N ASP A 44 14.34 2.63 15.73
CA ASP A 44 14.42 1.19 15.98
C ASP A 44 13.21 0.41 15.43
N ASN A 45 12.10 1.10 15.14
CA ASN A 45 10.88 0.54 14.55
C ASN A 45 10.74 0.85 13.05
N CYS A 46 11.80 1.26 12.37
CA CYS A 46 11.79 1.50 10.93
C CYS A 46 11.63 0.19 10.15
N PHE A 47 10.43 -0.40 10.24
CA PHE A 47 10.04 -1.50 9.36
C PHE A 47 9.89 -0.98 7.94
N MET A 48 10.78 -1.40 7.05
CA MET A 48 10.69 -1.09 5.64
C MET A 48 9.97 -2.21 4.91
N GLU A 49 8.76 -1.95 4.47
CA GLU A 49 8.01 -2.82 3.58
C GLU A 49 8.42 -2.54 2.13
N SER A 50 8.46 -3.58 1.28
CA SER A 50 8.79 -3.40 -0.13
C SER A 50 7.78 -2.49 -0.83
N LEU A 51 8.32 -1.56 -1.62
CA LEU A 51 7.56 -0.53 -2.36
C LEU A 51 6.49 -1.13 -3.28
N ILE A 52 6.80 -2.25 -3.92
CA ILE A 52 5.93 -2.94 -4.87
C ILE A 52 5.73 -4.37 -4.38
N GLN A 53 4.48 -4.78 -4.32
CA GLN A 53 4.08 -6.14 -3.95
C GLN A 53 3.49 -6.83 -5.18
N TYR A 54 4.09 -7.94 -5.58
CA TYR A 54 3.61 -8.80 -6.65
C TYR A 54 4.07 -10.25 -6.43
N LYS A 55 3.39 -11.16 -7.09
CA LYS A 55 3.73 -12.59 -7.08
C LYS A 55 3.54 -13.17 -8.45
N LEU A 56 4.53 -13.90 -8.92
CA LEU A 56 4.45 -14.71 -10.13
C LEU A 56 4.03 -16.15 -9.80
N THR A 57 3.44 -16.82 -10.78
CA THR A 57 3.18 -18.26 -10.68
C THR A 57 4.48 -19.03 -10.47
N GLY A 58 4.48 -19.88 -9.45
CA GLY A 58 5.66 -20.67 -9.08
C GLY A 58 6.57 -20.04 -8.05
N ASP A 59 6.39 -18.75 -7.73
CA ASP A 59 7.18 -18.08 -6.69
C ASP A 59 7.02 -18.75 -5.32
N ILE A 60 8.13 -18.89 -4.63
CA ILE A 60 8.14 -19.28 -3.22
C ILE A 60 7.58 -18.14 -2.37
N TYR A 61 6.71 -18.51 -1.42
CA TYR A 61 6.21 -17.58 -0.40
C TYR A 61 7.36 -17.00 0.43
N ASN A 62 7.06 -15.97 1.25
CA ASN A 62 8.09 -15.44 2.14
C ASN A 62 8.59 -16.53 3.11
N GLU A 63 9.83 -16.36 3.57
CA GLU A 63 10.54 -17.38 4.39
C GLU A 63 10.24 -17.27 5.89
N ALA A 64 9.37 -16.34 6.30
CA ALA A 64 9.01 -16.20 7.70
C ALA A 64 8.21 -17.41 8.20
N TYR A 65 8.26 -17.66 9.47
CA TYR A 65 7.36 -18.62 10.12
C TYR A 65 5.90 -18.20 9.85
N ALA A 66 5.09 -19.15 9.40
CA ALA A 66 3.74 -18.89 8.91
C ALA A 66 3.68 -17.96 7.66
N GLY A 67 4.77 -17.86 6.90
CA GLY A 67 4.85 -17.00 5.70
C GLY A 67 3.81 -17.30 4.63
N GLY A 68 3.29 -18.51 4.56
CA GLY A 68 2.20 -18.89 3.64
C GLY A 68 0.83 -18.29 3.94
N CYS A 69 0.67 -17.51 4.99
CA CYS A 69 -0.57 -16.77 5.27
C CYS A 69 -0.75 -15.54 4.36
N SER A 70 0.29 -15.09 3.69
CA SER A 70 0.31 -13.93 2.81
C SER A 70 1.08 -14.23 1.52
N MET A 71 0.62 -13.66 0.40
CA MET A 71 1.32 -13.70 -0.89
C MET A 71 2.41 -12.62 -1.01
N ARG A 72 2.51 -11.71 -0.02
CA ARG A 72 3.45 -10.58 0.00
C ARG A 72 4.86 -11.03 0.31
N ASN A 73 5.82 -10.19 -0.09
CA ASN A 73 7.25 -10.38 0.18
C ASN A 73 7.78 -11.75 -0.28
N GLY A 74 7.17 -12.30 -1.33
CA GLY A 74 7.58 -13.55 -1.95
C GLY A 74 8.95 -13.46 -2.65
N GLU A 75 9.32 -14.52 -3.35
CA GLU A 75 10.61 -14.63 -4.03
C GLU A 75 10.86 -13.49 -5.02
N SER A 76 9.90 -13.21 -5.91
CA SER A 76 10.04 -12.14 -6.91
C SER A 76 10.23 -10.76 -6.27
N VAL A 77 9.49 -10.44 -5.20
CA VAL A 77 9.65 -9.16 -4.48
C VAL A 77 11.04 -9.02 -3.90
N ARG A 78 11.61 -10.10 -3.32
CA ARG A 78 12.96 -10.06 -2.73
C ARG A 78 14.07 -9.90 -3.76
N LYS A 79 13.86 -10.30 -5.01
CA LYS A 79 14.80 -10.13 -6.11
C LYS A 79 14.86 -8.71 -6.66
N LEU A 80 13.83 -7.88 -6.40
CA LEU A 80 13.79 -6.52 -6.91
C LEU A 80 14.88 -5.66 -6.30
N LYS A 81 15.58 -4.92 -7.14
CA LYS A 81 16.61 -3.95 -6.78
C LYS A 81 16.26 -2.58 -7.35
N PHE A 82 16.52 -1.54 -6.59
CA PHE A 82 16.39 -0.15 -7.05
C PHE A 82 17.28 0.10 -8.27
N SER A 83 16.70 0.67 -9.29
CA SER A 83 17.41 1.08 -10.50
C SER A 83 17.55 2.60 -10.58
N GLU A 84 16.43 3.30 -10.61
CA GLU A 84 16.39 4.76 -10.69
C GLU A 84 15.08 5.33 -10.14
N GLN A 85 15.09 6.61 -9.81
CA GLN A 85 13.89 7.40 -9.53
C GLN A 85 13.95 8.70 -10.29
N THR A 86 12.84 9.04 -10.94
CA THR A 86 12.67 10.30 -11.67
C THR A 86 11.45 11.04 -11.12
N ASP A 87 11.51 12.37 -11.14
CA ASP A 87 10.37 13.22 -10.83
C ASP A 87 10.27 14.38 -11.79
N GLU A 88 9.05 14.79 -12.08
CA GLU A 88 8.76 15.93 -12.93
C GLU A 88 7.45 16.63 -12.53
N PHE A 89 7.36 17.92 -12.84
CA PHE A 89 6.12 18.66 -12.77
C PHE A 89 5.50 18.81 -14.16
N VAL A 90 4.27 18.29 -14.32
CA VAL A 90 3.44 18.51 -15.51
C VAL A 90 2.31 19.45 -15.12
N GLY A 91 2.46 20.74 -15.38
CA GLY A 91 1.56 21.77 -14.85
C GLY A 91 1.63 21.84 -13.31
N GLU A 92 0.50 21.65 -12.65
CA GLU A 92 0.42 21.61 -11.19
C GLU A 92 0.54 20.20 -10.60
N GLN A 93 0.86 19.20 -11.41
CA GLN A 93 0.94 17.80 -11.01
C GLN A 93 2.39 17.36 -10.91
N LEU A 94 2.81 16.92 -9.72
CA LEU A 94 4.06 16.20 -9.51
C LEU A 94 3.85 14.72 -9.87
N GLN A 95 4.74 14.18 -10.69
CA GLN A 95 4.82 12.76 -11.03
C GLN A 95 6.18 12.23 -10.58
N VAL A 96 6.17 11.16 -9.77
CA VAL A 96 7.37 10.46 -9.32
C VAL A 96 7.29 9.01 -9.79
N ASN A 97 8.33 8.56 -10.51
CA ASN A 97 8.44 7.19 -10.98
C ASN A 97 9.67 6.54 -10.34
N THR A 98 9.46 5.49 -9.56
CA THR A 98 10.53 4.69 -8.96
C THR A 98 10.61 3.35 -9.66
N ILE A 99 11.76 3.05 -10.24
CA ILE A 99 11.99 1.87 -11.07
C ILE A 99 12.78 0.85 -10.27
N MET A 100 12.22 -0.34 -10.21
CA MET A 100 12.81 -1.53 -9.63
C MET A 100 13.03 -2.58 -10.73
N MET A 101 14.12 -3.32 -10.67
CA MET A 101 14.42 -4.37 -11.64
C MET A 101 14.96 -5.62 -10.94
N ASP A 102 14.76 -6.76 -11.56
CA ASP A 102 15.44 -8.01 -11.20
C ASP A 102 16.36 -8.51 -12.32
N GLU A 103 17.08 -9.59 -12.03
CA GLU A 103 18.01 -10.22 -12.98
C GLU A 103 17.29 -11.12 -14.01
N ASP A 104 16.01 -11.44 -13.76
CA ASP A 104 15.17 -12.28 -14.62
C ASP A 104 14.55 -11.48 -15.79
N GLY A 105 14.72 -10.17 -15.80
CA GLY A 105 14.22 -9.27 -16.85
C GLY A 105 12.82 -8.73 -16.57
N HIS A 106 12.46 -8.58 -15.31
CA HIS A 106 11.25 -7.88 -14.92
C HIS A 106 11.60 -6.43 -14.52
N ARG A 107 10.88 -5.48 -15.06
CA ARG A 107 10.98 -4.06 -14.73
C ARG A 107 9.65 -3.61 -14.13
N LEU A 108 9.70 -3.10 -12.91
CA LEU A 108 8.54 -2.63 -12.20
C LEU A 108 8.66 -1.15 -11.93
N ILE A 109 7.57 -0.41 -12.12
CA ILE A 109 7.52 1.04 -11.94
C ILE A 109 6.43 1.34 -10.92
N HIS A 110 6.83 1.99 -9.83
CA HIS A 110 5.88 2.61 -8.90
C HIS A 110 5.65 4.05 -9.33
N HIS A 111 4.40 4.38 -9.63
CA HIS A 111 3.95 5.72 -10.01
C HIS A 111 3.30 6.39 -8.81
N LEU A 112 3.80 7.55 -8.41
CA LEU A 112 3.14 8.44 -7.47
C LEU A 112 2.79 9.73 -8.19
N VAL A 113 1.54 10.13 -8.09
CA VAL A 113 1.02 11.35 -8.70
C VAL A 113 0.34 12.21 -7.65
N TRP A 114 0.78 13.45 -7.51
CA TRP A 114 0.16 14.43 -6.62
C TRP A 114 -0.23 15.68 -7.37
N LEU A 115 -1.50 16.05 -7.28
CA LEU A 115 -1.97 17.33 -7.78
C LEU A 115 -1.86 18.36 -6.65
N LYS A 116 -1.31 19.53 -6.95
CA LYS A 116 -1.09 20.61 -5.98
C LYS A 116 -2.37 20.93 -5.19
N ASN A 117 -2.21 21.08 -3.89
CA ASN A 117 -3.27 21.33 -2.92
C ASN A 117 -4.25 20.16 -2.67
N MET A 118 -4.05 18.99 -3.27
CA MET A 118 -4.85 17.82 -2.92
C MET A 118 -4.31 17.14 -1.65
N PRO A 119 -5.20 16.73 -0.74
CA PRO A 119 -4.82 16.08 0.51
C PRO A 119 -4.62 14.55 0.35
N TYR A 120 -4.26 14.11 -0.83
CA TYR A 120 -4.01 12.70 -1.16
C TYR A 120 -3.02 12.59 -2.32
N VAL A 121 -2.44 11.42 -2.48
CA VAL A 121 -1.67 11.00 -3.65
C VAL A 121 -2.40 9.89 -4.38
N ARG A 122 -2.15 9.75 -5.69
CA ARG A 122 -2.58 8.60 -6.49
C ARG A 122 -1.37 7.71 -6.70
N ILE A 123 -1.53 6.42 -6.48
CA ILE A 123 -0.46 5.43 -6.64
C ILE A 123 -0.95 4.31 -7.56
N SER A 124 -0.08 3.87 -8.46
CA SER A 124 -0.27 2.67 -9.27
C SER A 124 1.09 2.03 -9.55
N CYS A 125 1.07 0.77 -9.97
CA CYS A 125 2.29 0.04 -10.32
C CYS A 125 2.19 -0.53 -11.74
N THR A 126 3.28 -0.50 -12.49
CA THR A 126 3.39 -1.13 -13.80
C THR A 126 4.41 -2.26 -13.75
N PHE A 127 4.02 -3.43 -14.24
CA PHE A 127 4.90 -4.56 -14.51
C PHE A 127 5.21 -4.63 -16.00
N GLU A 128 6.49 -4.61 -16.36
CA GLU A 128 6.98 -4.77 -17.72
C GLU A 128 7.77 -6.08 -17.82
N ASN A 129 7.31 -6.97 -18.68
CA ASN A 129 8.03 -8.21 -18.95
C ASN A 129 9.08 -8.00 -20.04
N GLN A 130 10.34 -7.78 -19.65
CA GLN A 130 11.48 -7.69 -20.57
C GLN A 130 12.22 -9.03 -20.70
N SER A 131 11.71 -10.10 -20.06
CA SER A 131 12.24 -11.46 -20.20
C SER A 131 11.88 -12.08 -21.56
N LYS A 132 12.35 -13.28 -21.81
CA LYS A 132 12.06 -14.03 -23.03
C LYS A 132 10.85 -14.98 -22.91
N THR A 133 10.26 -15.07 -21.73
CA THR A 133 9.19 -16.04 -21.41
C THR A 133 7.95 -15.30 -20.92
N ASN A 134 6.79 -15.94 -21.08
CA ASN A 134 5.55 -15.43 -20.51
C ASN A 134 5.63 -15.43 -18.97
N CYS A 135 5.19 -14.36 -18.36
CA CYS A 135 5.02 -14.24 -16.91
C CYS A 135 3.53 -14.25 -16.56
N CYS A 136 3.16 -14.96 -15.53
CA CYS A 136 1.80 -14.96 -15.03
C CYS A 136 1.76 -14.36 -13.62
N LEU A 137 1.17 -13.18 -13.48
CA LEU A 137 0.94 -12.53 -12.21
C LEU A 137 -0.21 -13.24 -11.48
N GLU A 138 0.00 -13.60 -10.24
CA GLU A 138 -1.00 -14.15 -9.32
C GLU A 138 -1.49 -13.12 -8.30
N MET A 139 -0.68 -12.08 -8.05
CA MET A 139 -0.97 -10.91 -7.23
C MET A 139 -0.21 -9.72 -7.81
N PHE A 140 -0.84 -8.55 -7.84
CA PHE A 140 -0.17 -7.30 -8.17
C PHE A 140 -0.89 -6.12 -7.51
N GLU A 141 -0.27 -5.55 -6.49
CA GLU A 141 -0.83 -4.50 -5.66
C GLU A 141 -0.69 -3.12 -6.32
N SER A 142 -1.69 -2.27 -6.11
CA SER A 142 -1.64 -0.87 -6.56
C SER A 142 -0.75 -0.03 -5.66
N PHE A 143 -0.74 -0.34 -4.35
CA PHE A 143 0.05 0.39 -3.35
C PHE A 143 0.53 -0.53 -2.23
N SER A 144 1.62 -0.12 -1.59
CA SER A 144 2.16 -0.76 -0.38
C SER A 144 2.70 0.33 0.55
N LEU A 145 2.01 0.53 1.68
CA LEU A 145 2.42 1.44 2.75
C LEU A 145 3.11 0.64 3.84
N GLY A 146 4.39 0.89 4.07
CA GLY A 146 5.15 0.25 5.13
C GLY A 146 5.41 1.16 6.33
N GLY A 147 5.84 0.56 7.43
CA GLY A 147 6.23 1.28 8.63
C GLY A 147 5.14 2.20 9.18
N LEU A 148 3.91 1.69 9.23
CA LEU A 148 2.78 2.43 9.78
C LEU A 148 2.98 2.65 11.27
N SER A 149 2.73 3.90 11.68
CA SER A 149 3.04 4.45 12.99
C SER A 149 4.52 4.35 13.39
N PRO A 150 5.41 5.06 12.66
CA PRO A 150 6.82 5.11 13.03
C PRO A 150 7.07 5.84 14.35
N TYR A 151 6.04 6.38 14.98
CA TYR A 151 6.09 7.14 16.24
C TYR A 151 5.96 6.26 17.49
N MET A 152 5.65 4.99 17.31
CA MET A 152 5.47 4.05 18.43
C MET A 152 6.79 3.54 18.96
N GLN A 153 6.82 3.31 20.27
CA GLN A 153 7.80 2.45 20.90
C GLN A 153 7.24 1.03 21.01
N GLY A 154 8.00 0.04 20.57
CA GLY A 154 7.58 -1.36 20.61
C GLY A 154 6.48 -1.69 19.58
N ASP A 155 5.55 -2.54 19.96
CA ASP A 155 4.52 -3.11 19.10
C ASP A 155 3.24 -2.27 18.96
N GLY A 156 3.12 -1.19 19.72
CA GLY A 156 1.95 -0.33 19.73
C GLY A 156 0.68 -0.98 20.28
N ASN A 157 0.83 -1.94 21.17
CA ASN A 157 -0.28 -2.65 21.78
C ASN A 157 -1.36 -1.70 22.32
N GLY A 158 -2.61 -1.93 21.92
CA GLY A 158 -3.78 -1.14 22.29
C GLY A 158 -3.90 0.23 21.59
N THR A 159 -2.97 0.59 20.69
CA THR A 159 -2.97 1.92 20.06
C THR A 159 -3.35 1.90 18.59
N LEU A 160 -3.16 0.79 17.88
CA LEU A 160 -3.43 0.68 16.45
C LEU A 160 -4.80 0.07 16.19
N TRP A 161 -5.54 0.71 15.28
CA TRP A 161 -6.89 0.30 14.92
C TRP A 161 -7.06 0.24 13.40
N LEU A 162 -7.67 -0.85 12.91
CA LEU A 162 -8.12 -0.94 11.52
C LEU A 162 -9.53 -0.36 11.39
N HIS A 163 -9.68 0.57 10.45
CA HIS A 163 -10.97 1.09 10.02
C HIS A 163 -11.30 0.57 8.63
N ARG A 164 -12.51 0.03 8.50
CA ARG A 164 -13.09 -0.39 7.22
C ARG A 164 -14.58 -0.14 7.20
N VAL A 165 -15.18 -0.13 6.03
CA VAL A 165 -16.60 0.19 5.87
C VAL A 165 -17.30 -1.00 5.25
N ARG A 166 -18.24 -1.60 5.99
CA ARG A 166 -19.08 -2.68 5.48
C ARG A 166 -20.19 -2.16 4.59
N SER A 167 -20.56 -2.98 3.63
CA SER A 167 -21.67 -2.70 2.74
C SER A 167 -22.41 -3.98 2.39
N VAL A 168 -23.73 -3.91 2.47
CA VAL A 168 -24.66 -4.86 1.87
C VAL A 168 -25.85 -4.07 1.34
N TRP A 169 -26.62 -4.63 0.42
CA TRP A 169 -27.80 -3.99 -0.13
C TRP A 169 -28.73 -3.45 0.98
N SER A 170 -29.04 -2.17 0.90
CA SER A 170 -29.87 -1.41 1.87
C SER A 170 -29.26 -1.27 3.29
N GLN A 171 -27.98 -1.55 3.47
CA GLN A 171 -27.24 -1.36 4.72
C GLN A 171 -25.79 -0.92 4.42
N GLU A 172 -25.64 -0.02 3.46
CA GLU A 172 -24.35 0.49 3.05
C GLU A 172 -23.77 1.47 4.07
N GLY A 173 -22.45 1.50 4.18
CA GLY A 173 -21.73 2.51 4.95
C GLY A 173 -21.57 2.19 6.44
N ARG A 174 -21.64 0.93 6.88
CA ARG A 174 -21.37 0.58 8.27
C ARG A 174 -19.88 0.63 8.57
N HIS A 175 -19.47 1.65 9.29
CA HIS A 175 -18.10 1.79 9.77
C HIS A 175 -17.78 0.75 10.85
N GLU A 176 -16.61 0.11 10.73
CA GLU A 176 -15.96 -0.73 11.73
C GLU A 176 -14.63 -0.12 12.12
N ALA A 177 -14.37 -0.04 13.42
CA ALA A 177 -13.07 0.28 13.99
C ALA A 177 -12.68 -0.88 14.92
N ILE A 178 -11.60 -1.59 14.59
CA ILE A 178 -11.20 -2.84 15.24
C ILE A 178 -9.75 -2.70 15.70
N PRO A 179 -9.44 -2.91 17.00
CA PRO A 179 -8.05 -2.99 17.43
C PRO A 179 -7.32 -4.09 16.68
N VAL A 180 -6.06 -3.87 16.31
CA VAL A 180 -5.30 -4.85 15.53
C VAL A 180 -5.08 -6.16 16.30
N GLU A 181 -5.12 -6.11 17.62
CA GLU A 181 -5.05 -7.29 18.51
C GLU A 181 -6.29 -8.19 18.36
N ASP A 182 -7.49 -7.61 18.17
CA ASP A 182 -8.72 -8.39 17.94
C ASP A 182 -8.69 -9.12 16.57
N LEU A 183 -7.78 -8.70 15.68
CA LEU A 183 -7.49 -9.36 14.41
C LEU A 183 -6.30 -10.33 14.51
N GLN A 184 -5.80 -10.58 15.73
CA GLN A 184 -4.60 -11.40 15.98
C GLN A 184 -3.35 -10.88 15.27
N LEU A 185 -3.25 -9.56 15.11
CA LEU A 185 -2.11 -8.88 14.49
C LEU A 185 -1.12 -8.34 15.52
N GLU A 186 -1.16 -8.82 16.77
CA GLU A 186 -0.08 -8.56 17.73
C GLU A 186 1.20 -9.29 17.31
N PRO A 187 2.39 -8.76 17.63
CA PRO A 187 3.65 -9.43 17.41
C PRO A 187 3.68 -10.78 18.13
N ALA A 188 4.22 -11.79 17.46
CA ALA A 188 4.40 -13.12 18.03
C ALA A 188 5.66 -13.74 17.44
N TRP A 189 6.52 -14.30 18.27
CA TRP A 189 7.73 -15.03 17.85
C TRP A 189 8.68 -14.18 17.01
N ASP A 190 8.99 -12.99 17.51
CA ASP A 190 10.03 -12.12 16.94
C ASP A 190 11.39 -12.89 16.85
N PRO A 191 12.12 -12.84 15.70
CA PRO A 191 11.90 -11.98 14.54
C PRO A 191 11.23 -12.68 13.33
N HIS A 192 10.50 -13.76 13.47
CA HIS A 192 10.16 -14.64 12.35
C HIS A 192 8.65 -14.78 12.10
N ALA A 193 7.80 -14.17 12.90
CA ALA A 193 6.36 -14.30 12.72
C ALA A 193 5.80 -13.27 11.73
N VAL A 194 4.94 -13.75 10.84
CA VAL A 194 4.13 -12.96 9.93
C VAL A 194 2.67 -13.25 10.20
N ARG A 195 1.85 -12.22 10.28
CA ARG A 195 0.39 -12.31 10.39
C ARG A 195 -0.27 -11.34 9.44
N CYS A 196 -1.46 -11.65 8.99
CA CYS A 196 -2.22 -10.76 8.12
C CYS A 196 -3.72 -10.88 8.33
N GLU A 197 -4.41 -9.77 8.13
CA GLU A 197 -5.86 -9.70 7.93
C GLU A 197 -6.11 -9.29 6.48
N ARG A 198 -6.78 -10.15 5.72
CA ARG A 198 -7.13 -9.91 4.32
C ARG A 198 -8.63 -9.77 4.18
N PHE A 199 -9.06 -8.80 3.43
CA PHE A 199 -10.46 -8.59 3.08
C PHE A 199 -10.58 -7.97 1.70
N GLY A 200 -11.74 -8.12 1.12
CA GLY A 200 -11.99 -7.63 -0.23
C GLY A 200 -13.30 -8.14 -0.77
N GLN A 201 -13.41 -8.08 -2.08
CA GLN A 201 -14.60 -8.48 -2.79
C GLN A 201 -14.23 -9.20 -4.07
N ALA A 202 -14.91 -10.32 -4.34
CA ALA A 202 -14.87 -11.00 -5.61
C ALA A 202 -16.18 -10.76 -6.38
N GLY A 203 -16.07 -10.54 -7.69
CA GLY A 203 -17.19 -10.36 -8.59
C GLY A 203 -17.38 -8.92 -9.07
N SER A 204 -18.46 -8.72 -9.84
CA SER A 204 -18.73 -7.47 -10.53
C SER A 204 -19.62 -6.49 -9.75
N MET A 205 -20.07 -6.87 -8.56
CA MET A 205 -20.83 -5.97 -7.69
C MET A 205 -19.86 -5.20 -6.79
N PRO A 206 -19.56 -3.92 -7.07
CA PRO A 206 -18.39 -3.24 -6.50
C PRO A 206 -18.48 -2.96 -5.01
N VAL A 207 -19.66 -3.05 -4.42
CA VAL A 207 -19.88 -2.78 -2.99
C VAL A 207 -20.73 -3.90 -2.39
N ASN A 208 -20.12 -5.07 -2.25
CA ASN A 208 -20.72 -6.24 -1.60
C ASN A 208 -19.77 -6.75 -0.52
N ARG A 209 -20.08 -6.60 0.73
CA ARG A 209 -19.32 -6.82 1.97
C ARG A 209 -18.57 -5.58 2.44
N PHE A 210 -17.67 -5.00 1.64
CA PHE A 210 -16.86 -3.85 2.02
C PHE A 210 -16.77 -2.84 0.89
N PHE A 211 -16.65 -1.57 1.23
CA PHE A 211 -16.10 -0.55 0.32
C PHE A 211 -14.61 -0.81 0.11
N PRO A 212 -14.05 -0.48 -1.07
CA PRO A 212 -12.63 -0.64 -1.35
C PRO A 212 -11.78 0.42 -0.63
N PHE A 213 -11.91 0.47 0.68
CA PHE A 213 -11.30 1.43 1.58
C PHE A 213 -10.82 0.76 2.87
N ALA A 214 -9.64 1.17 3.33
CA ALA A 214 -9.12 0.85 4.65
C ALA A 214 -8.32 2.02 5.21
N ALA A 215 -8.31 2.16 6.53
CA ALA A 215 -7.38 3.05 7.22
C ALA A 215 -6.85 2.39 8.49
N ILE A 216 -5.61 2.74 8.84
CA ILE A 216 -4.99 2.44 10.13
C ILE A 216 -4.93 3.74 10.92
N GLU A 217 -5.43 3.71 12.16
CA GLU A 217 -5.34 4.79 13.12
C GLU A 217 -4.32 4.46 14.20
N ASP A 218 -3.41 5.38 14.46
CA ASP A 218 -2.63 5.42 15.69
C ASP A 218 -3.31 6.41 16.65
N ARG A 219 -4.08 5.88 17.58
CA ARG A 219 -4.84 6.68 18.56
C ARG A 219 -3.98 7.46 19.51
N LYS A 220 -2.79 6.96 19.79
CA LYS A 220 -1.85 7.63 20.73
C LYS A 220 -1.24 8.87 20.11
N ASN A 221 -0.92 8.79 18.81
CA ASN A 221 -0.28 9.87 18.08
C ASN A 221 -1.26 10.66 17.20
N HIS A 222 -2.56 10.32 17.24
CA HIS A 222 -3.63 10.97 16.46
C HIS A 222 -3.33 11.01 14.94
N VAL A 223 -2.84 9.90 14.38
CA VAL A 223 -2.50 9.82 12.97
C VAL A 223 -3.29 8.71 12.28
N PHE A 224 -3.82 9.04 11.11
CA PHE A 224 -4.43 8.09 10.19
C PHE A 224 -3.59 7.91 8.94
N TRP A 225 -3.54 6.68 8.46
CA TRP A 225 -3.08 6.29 7.12
C TRP A 225 -4.18 5.49 6.46
N GLY A 226 -4.49 5.79 5.20
CA GLY A 226 -5.49 4.99 4.53
C GLY A 226 -5.45 5.11 3.02
N ALA A 227 -6.14 4.17 2.40
CA ALA A 227 -6.21 4.05 0.97
C ALA A 227 -7.61 3.67 0.50
N GLN A 228 -7.93 4.11 -0.72
CA GLN A 228 -9.12 3.70 -1.48
C GLN A 228 -8.67 3.20 -2.85
N ILE A 229 -9.15 2.02 -3.27
CA ILE A 229 -8.87 1.48 -4.61
C ILE A 229 -9.91 1.99 -5.59
N ALA A 230 -9.47 2.64 -6.65
CA ALA A 230 -10.33 3.16 -7.73
C ALA A 230 -10.63 2.06 -8.75
N HIS A 231 -11.30 0.99 -8.32
CA HIS A 231 -11.61 -0.15 -9.18
C HIS A 231 -13.05 -0.67 -8.94
N PRO A 232 -13.86 -0.86 -10.00
CA PRO A 232 -15.27 -1.24 -9.87
C PRO A 232 -15.52 -2.75 -9.81
N ALA A 233 -14.49 -3.58 -9.86
CA ALA A 233 -14.61 -5.04 -9.88
C ALA A 233 -13.91 -5.67 -8.65
N SER A 234 -13.44 -6.90 -8.78
CA SER A 234 -12.79 -7.63 -7.69
C SER A 234 -11.50 -6.95 -7.21
N TRP A 235 -11.40 -6.73 -5.92
CA TRP A 235 -10.28 -6.07 -5.26
C TRP A 235 -9.98 -6.75 -3.93
N GLN A 236 -8.80 -6.49 -3.38
CA GLN A 236 -8.43 -6.91 -2.04
C GLN A 236 -7.53 -5.87 -1.36
N MET A 237 -7.54 -5.89 -0.04
CA MET A 237 -6.60 -5.19 0.84
C MET A 237 -6.09 -6.14 1.91
N GLU A 238 -4.87 -5.90 2.35
CA GLU A 238 -4.22 -6.67 3.41
C GLU A 238 -3.54 -5.75 4.40
N VAL A 239 -3.84 -5.96 5.69
CA VAL A 239 -3.04 -5.46 6.80
C VAL A 239 -2.04 -6.55 7.17
N TYR A 240 -0.77 -6.22 7.14
CA TYR A 240 0.32 -7.16 7.31
C TYR A 240 1.18 -6.75 8.50
N ARG A 241 1.42 -7.70 9.41
CA ARG A 241 2.29 -7.52 10.56
C ARG A 241 3.51 -8.41 10.41
N LYS A 242 4.69 -7.82 10.54
CA LYS A 242 5.94 -8.53 10.71
C LYS A 242 6.69 -7.89 11.86
N ASP A 243 6.96 -8.68 12.88
CA ASP A 243 7.56 -8.20 14.12
C ASP A 243 6.80 -6.98 14.67
N ASN A 244 7.45 -5.88 14.99
CA ASN A 244 6.80 -4.65 15.43
C ASN A 244 6.22 -3.81 14.27
N GLY A 245 6.54 -4.14 13.02
CA GLY A 245 6.11 -3.38 11.85
C GLY A 245 4.69 -3.73 11.41
N LEU A 246 3.92 -2.70 11.05
CA LEU A 246 2.61 -2.83 10.42
C LEU A 246 2.65 -2.22 9.02
N ALA A 247 1.98 -2.85 8.08
CA ALA A 247 1.85 -2.38 6.71
C ALA A 247 0.42 -2.55 6.20
N LEU A 248 0.01 -1.72 5.26
CA LEU A 248 -1.25 -1.80 4.54
C LEU A 248 -0.98 -1.79 3.04
N SER A 249 -1.53 -2.76 2.33
CA SER A 249 -1.47 -2.78 0.87
C SER A 249 -2.81 -3.15 0.27
N GLY A 250 -2.92 -3.02 -1.05
CA GLY A 250 -4.10 -3.44 -1.75
C GLY A 250 -4.04 -3.11 -3.24
N GLY A 251 -5.00 -3.66 -3.96
CA GLY A 251 -5.09 -3.51 -5.40
C GLY A 251 -6.18 -4.39 -5.98
N LEU A 252 -5.89 -4.99 -7.12
CA LEU A 252 -6.76 -5.99 -7.72
C LEU A 252 -6.92 -7.18 -6.76
N ALA A 253 -8.01 -7.93 -6.94
CA ALA A 253 -8.10 -9.27 -6.42
C ALA A 253 -6.89 -10.10 -6.88
N ASP A 254 -6.54 -11.11 -6.11
CA ASP A 254 -5.45 -12.00 -6.41
C ASP A 254 -5.95 -13.44 -6.65
N ARG A 255 -5.03 -14.38 -6.83
CA ARG A 255 -5.36 -15.78 -7.05
C ARG A 255 -6.14 -16.41 -5.90
N GLU A 256 -5.83 -16.07 -4.66
CA GLU A 256 -6.46 -16.65 -3.48
C GLU A 256 -7.81 -15.99 -3.16
N LEU A 257 -7.90 -14.67 -3.40
CA LEU A 257 -9.14 -13.91 -3.22
C LEU A 257 -9.61 -13.35 -4.55
N GLY A 258 -10.54 -14.05 -5.21
CA GLY A 258 -11.16 -13.63 -6.46
C GLY A 258 -10.62 -14.31 -7.71
N HIS A 259 -9.69 -15.27 -7.58
CA HIS A 259 -9.15 -16.09 -8.68
C HIS A 259 -8.55 -15.27 -9.82
N TRP A 260 -8.00 -14.10 -9.51
CA TRP A 260 -7.38 -13.24 -10.51
C TRP A 260 -5.98 -13.70 -10.87
N MET A 261 -5.73 -13.75 -12.17
CA MET A 261 -4.41 -13.99 -12.74
C MET A 261 -4.25 -13.19 -14.03
N LYS A 262 -3.02 -12.78 -14.34
CA LYS A 262 -2.73 -12.01 -15.55
C LYS A 262 -1.47 -12.51 -16.24
N ASN A 263 -1.63 -13.00 -17.46
CA ASN A 263 -0.51 -13.30 -18.36
C ASN A 263 0.04 -12.01 -18.95
N VAL A 264 1.38 -11.85 -18.90
CA VAL A 264 2.12 -10.76 -19.53
C VAL A 264 3.18 -11.37 -20.43
N GLU A 265 2.98 -11.24 -21.73
CA GLU A 265 3.90 -11.75 -22.75
C GLU A 265 5.22 -10.95 -22.78
N PRO A 266 6.33 -11.50 -23.33
CA PRO A 266 7.55 -10.77 -23.57
C PRO A 266 7.33 -9.44 -24.29
N GLY A 267 7.93 -8.36 -23.79
CA GLY A 267 7.79 -7.00 -24.32
C GLY A 267 6.42 -6.34 -24.06
N LYS A 268 5.55 -6.96 -23.27
CA LYS A 268 4.27 -6.38 -22.85
C LYS A 268 4.34 -5.90 -21.40
N ASN A 269 3.35 -5.08 -21.06
CA ASN A 269 3.19 -4.56 -19.70
C ASN A 269 1.76 -4.72 -19.19
N PHE A 270 1.61 -4.53 -17.89
CA PHE A 270 0.34 -4.44 -17.23
C PHE A 270 0.44 -3.42 -16.09
N THR A 271 -0.53 -2.49 -16.02
CA THR A 271 -0.61 -1.47 -14.96
C THR A 271 -1.84 -1.71 -14.08
N THR A 272 -1.65 -1.62 -12.78
CA THR A 272 -2.72 -1.74 -11.79
C THR A 272 -3.70 -0.57 -11.86
N PRO A 273 -4.93 -0.71 -11.35
CA PRO A 273 -5.77 0.44 -11.04
C PRO A 273 -5.08 1.41 -10.08
N GLU A 274 -5.50 2.67 -10.09
CA GLU A 274 -5.02 3.65 -9.12
C GLU A 274 -5.57 3.36 -7.72
N ALA A 275 -4.75 3.59 -6.72
CA ALA A 275 -5.15 3.74 -5.33
C ALA A 275 -5.00 5.21 -4.91
N ILE A 276 -5.98 5.73 -4.21
CA ILE A 276 -5.96 7.05 -3.59
C ILE A 276 -5.48 6.87 -2.16
N VAL A 277 -4.32 7.43 -1.83
CA VAL A 277 -3.65 7.23 -0.56
C VAL A 277 -3.50 8.54 0.17
N SER A 278 -3.77 8.57 1.48
CA SER A 278 -3.68 9.77 2.30
C SER A 278 -3.19 9.46 3.70
N THR A 279 -2.67 10.48 4.37
CA THR A 279 -2.40 10.50 5.80
C THR A 279 -2.87 11.82 6.40
N ALA A 280 -3.22 11.82 7.68
CA ALA A 280 -3.58 13.04 8.41
C ALA A 280 -3.25 12.91 9.89
N HIS A 281 -2.86 14.02 10.50
CA HIS A 281 -2.81 14.17 11.94
C HIS A 281 -4.15 14.72 12.42
N THR A 282 -4.99 13.85 12.94
CA THR A 282 -6.33 14.15 13.44
C THR A 282 -6.81 13.00 14.34
N ASP A 283 -7.74 13.28 15.23
CA ASP A 283 -8.48 12.29 16.03
C ASP A 283 -9.87 11.96 15.43
N SER A 284 -10.21 12.56 14.30
CA SER A 284 -11.50 12.40 13.64
C SER A 284 -11.41 11.56 12.38
N PHE A 285 -12.07 10.42 12.39
CA PHE A 285 -12.23 9.57 11.21
C PHE A 285 -12.97 10.28 10.08
N ASP A 286 -13.97 11.11 10.39
CA ASP A 286 -14.73 11.86 9.38
C ASP A 286 -13.85 12.90 8.66
N ILE A 287 -12.99 13.61 9.40
CA ILE A 287 -12.02 14.54 8.79
C ILE A 287 -11.06 13.76 7.88
N PHE A 288 -10.56 12.62 8.34
CA PHE A 288 -9.66 11.81 7.54
C PHE A 288 -10.33 11.30 6.26
N THR A 289 -11.53 10.71 6.36
CA THR A 289 -12.24 10.14 5.20
C THR A 289 -12.70 11.19 4.20
N GLY A 290 -12.88 12.43 4.62
CA GLY A 290 -13.15 13.56 3.72
C GLY A 290 -12.01 13.85 2.72
N ARG A 291 -10.78 13.42 3.01
CA ARG A 291 -9.61 13.64 2.16
C ARG A 291 -9.67 12.84 0.84
N PRO A 292 -9.80 11.51 0.84
CA PRO A 292 -9.95 10.74 -0.40
C PRO A 292 -11.27 10.97 -1.13
N VAL A 293 -12.35 11.36 -0.44
CA VAL A 293 -13.65 11.68 -1.07
C VAL A 293 -13.57 12.88 -2.03
N SER A 294 -12.65 13.81 -1.81
CA SER A 294 -12.39 14.91 -2.74
C SER A 294 -12.08 14.44 -4.17
N TYR A 295 -11.49 13.26 -4.33
CA TYR A 295 -11.22 12.63 -5.62
C TYR A 295 -12.50 12.24 -6.38
N THR A 296 -13.47 11.64 -5.69
CA THR A 296 -14.74 11.22 -6.32
C THR A 296 -15.55 12.41 -6.81
N HIS A 297 -15.52 13.52 -6.11
CA HIS A 297 -16.18 14.75 -6.55
C HIS A 297 -15.53 15.36 -7.80
N LEU A 298 -14.21 15.37 -7.89
CA LEU A 298 -13.50 15.88 -9.08
C LEU A 298 -13.79 15.03 -10.32
N ARG A 299 -13.74 13.71 -10.22
CA ARG A 299 -14.08 12.82 -11.36
C ARG A 299 -15.55 12.92 -11.79
N ALA A 300 -16.48 13.14 -10.87
CA ALA A 300 -17.88 13.31 -11.23
C ALA A 300 -18.12 14.61 -12.03
N HIS A 301 -17.28 15.63 -11.85
CA HIS A 301 -17.30 16.85 -12.64
C HIS A 301 -16.68 16.68 -14.02
N GLU A 302 -15.56 15.93 -14.15
CA GLU A 302 -14.92 15.64 -15.43
C GLU A 302 -15.82 14.83 -16.37
N THR A 303 -16.57 13.86 -15.85
CA THR A 303 -17.49 13.03 -16.67
C THR A 303 -18.76 13.76 -17.13
N ARG A 304 -19.07 14.94 -16.56
CA ARG A 304 -20.21 15.78 -17.01
C ARG A 304 -19.83 16.81 -18.07
N SER A 305 -18.54 16.92 -18.39
CA SER A 305 -18.01 17.94 -19.33
C SER A 305 -17.68 17.37 -20.72
N ASN A 306 -18.01 16.11 -20.99
CA ASN A 306 -17.86 15.43 -22.30
C ASN A 306 -19.20 15.02 -22.87
#